data_6ef8a0a7a544c7763c92c61ddc26cdbe
#
_entry.id   6ef8a0a7a544c7763c92c61ddc26cdbe
#
_cell.length_a   1.000
_cell.length_b   1.000
_cell.length_c   1.000
_cell.angle_alpha   90.00
_cell.angle_beta   90.00
_cell.angle_gamma   90.00
#
_symmetry.space_group_name_H-M   'P 1'
#
loop_
_entity.id
_entity.type
_entity.pdbx_description
1 polymer ?
#
loop_
_entity_poly.entity_id
_entity_poly.type
_entity_poly.pdbx_seq_one_letter_code
_entity_poly.pdbx_strand_id
1 'polypeptide(L)'
;MGVCVERTRAHHGDQPAGRTETNDFEPGDIWYFPRGHAHVLECLGNEPTHFILIFDNGYFSEFGTFSITDWIGHAPKSLLAKNFGLPESAFDGFPKQEVYFARGAIPPEQIPENLQGPRIAPSQTHKFRMLSEAPHGVFKGGREWRVDSTRFPISTTVTGVILDLEPGALRELHWHPNADEWQYVIEGDVSVTMFGSHGRFRTELLHTGDAGYIPQGYGHSIENVGSKSSRILIGFNSGIYQSIDLSSWVAGNPVDVLATNFNKPESLIRVFPRKDVFIAPSK
;
A
#
# COMPACT_ATOMS: atom_id res chain seq x y z
N MET A 1 -4.96 -2.41 -2.40
CA MET A 1 -4.05 -3.00 -1.37
C MET A 1 -4.43 -2.44 -0.01
N GLY A 2 -4.44 -3.25 1.02
CA GLY A 2 -4.62 -2.80 2.38
C GLY A 2 -3.41 -3.14 3.25
N VAL A 3 -3.18 -2.34 4.27
CA VAL A 3 -2.11 -2.53 5.26
C VAL A 3 -2.73 -2.53 6.64
N CYS A 4 -2.46 -3.57 7.40
CA CYS A 4 -2.95 -3.72 8.77
C CYS A 4 -2.14 -2.82 9.71
N VAL A 5 -2.83 -1.93 10.44
CA VAL A 5 -2.26 -1.15 11.54
C VAL A 5 -2.60 -1.83 12.87
N GLU A 6 -3.81 -2.40 12.96
CA GLU A 6 -4.28 -3.19 14.11
C GLU A 6 -4.90 -4.49 13.61
N ARG A 7 -4.83 -5.55 14.42
CA ARG A 7 -5.21 -6.92 14.03
C ARG A 7 -6.62 -7.00 13.46
N THR A 8 -6.78 -7.61 12.28
CA THR A 8 -8.05 -7.79 11.59
C THR A 8 -8.13 -9.15 10.88
N ARG A 9 -9.35 -9.60 10.55
CA ARG A 9 -9.61 -10.76 9.71
C ARG A 9 -10.23 -10.34 8.39
N ALA A 10 -9.76 -10.89 7.29
CA ALA A 10 -10.39 -10.72 6.00
C ALA A 10 -10.89 -12.06 5.45
N HIS A 11 -12.13 -12.07 4.99
CA HIS A 11 -12.69 -13.12 4.17
C HIS A 11 -12.80 -12.59 2.74
N HIS A 12 -12.33 -13.34 1.79
CA HIS A 12 -12.51 -12.97 0.39
C HIS A 12 -12.80 -14.20 -0.44
N GLY A 13 -13.83 -14.05 -1.28
CA GLY A 13 -14.14 -14.98 -2.33
C GLY A 13 -13.38 -14.54 -3.55
N ASP A 14 -12.51 -15.40 -4.04
CA ASP A 14 -11.83 -15.14 -5.26
C ASP A 14 -12.37 -16.08 -6.32
N GLN A 15 -12.40 -15.51 -7.48
CA GLN A 15 -12.29 -16.22 -8.74
C GLN A 15 -13.55 -16.89 -9.29
N PRO A 16 -13.58 -17.01 -10.60
CA PRO A 16 -14.62 -17.76 -11.34
C PRO A 16 -14.80 -19.23 -10.86
N ALA A 17 -13.85 -19.76 -10.08
CA ALA A 17 -13.90 -21.11 -9.55
C ALA A 17 -14.53 -21.21 -8.15
N GLY A 18 -15.02 -20.12 -7.56
CA GLY A 18 -15.65 -20.10 -6.23
C GLY A 18 -14.69 -20.43 -5.08
N ARG A 19 -13.37 -20.24 -5.26
CA ARG A 19 -12.40 -20.41 -4.19
C ARG A 19 -12.46 -19.24 -3.24
N THR A 20 -12.30 -19.52 -1.96
CA THR A 20 -12.30 -18.52 -0.89
C THR A 20 -11.04 -18.65 -0.04
N GLU A 21 -10.60 -17.58 0.56
CA GLU A 21 -9.51 -17.56 1.53
C GLU A 21 -9.91 -16.69 2.71
N THR A 22 -9.58 -17.15 3.92
CA THR A 22 -9.76 -16.37 5.14
C THR A 22 -8.40 -16.22 5.80
N ASN A 23 -8.01 -15.00 6.08
CA ASN A 23 -6.72 -14.67 6.70
C ASN A 23 -6.90 -13.72 7.87
N ASP A 24 -6.15 -13.96 8.95
CA ASP A 24 -5.89 -12.97 9.99
C ASP A 24 -4.67 -12.15 9.63
N PHE A 25 -4.73 -10.85 9.91
CA PHE A 25 -3.65 -9.89 9.64
C PHE A 25 -3.18 -9.27 10.94
N GLU A 26 -1.87 -9.26 11.12
CA GLU A 26 -1.19 -8.59 12.22
C GLU A 26 -0.65 -7.22 11.74
N PRO A 27 -0.31 -6.31 12.66
CA PRO A 27 0.29 -5.02 12.27
C PRO A 27 1.47 -5.18 11.32
N GLY A 28 1.42 -4.48 10.19
CA GLY A 28 2.42 -4.56 9.13
C GLY A 28 2.21 -5.67 8.11
N ASP A 29 1.19 -6.52 8.26
CA ASP A 29 0.75 -7.42 7.20
C ASP A 29 0.03 -6.62 6.10
N ILE A 30 0.15 -7.09 4.89
CA ILE A 30 -0.48 -6.50 3.69
C ILE A 30 -1.45 -7.51 3.08
N TRP A 31 -2.54 -7.01 2.55
CA TRP A 31 -3.39 -7.77 1.63
C TRP A 31 -3.56 -7.07 0.29
N TYR A 32 -3.86 -7.85 -0.72
CA TYR A 32 -4.23 -7.32 -2.02
C TYR A 32 -5.46 -8.04 -2.53
N PHE A 33 -6.52 -7.28 -2.84
CA PHE A 33 -7.72 -7.79 -3.50
C PHE A 33 -7.73 -7.29 -4.95
N PRO A 34 -7.60 -8.18 -5.93
CA PRO A 34 -7.74 -7.82 -7.33
C PRO A 34 -9.10 -7.20 -7.63
N ARG A 35 -9.18 -6.42 -8.69
CA ARG A 35 -10.42 -5.79 -9.12
C ARG A 35 -11.53 -6.83 -9.31
N GLY A 36 -12.73 -6.54 -8.80
CA GLY A 36 -13.89 -7.41 -8.90
C GLY A 36 -13.92 -8.59 -7.92
N HIS A 37 -12.91 -8.74 -7.03
CA HIS A 37 -12.92 -9.74 -5.99
C HIS A 37 -13.74 -9.27 -4.79
N ALA A 38 -14.77 -10.04 -4.44
CA ALA A 38 -15.59 -9.76 -3.27
C ALA A 38 -14.82 -10.06 -1.98
N HIS A 39 -14.94 -9.19 -0.98
CA HIS A 39 -14.29 -9.36 0.30
C HIS A 39 -15.08 -8.72 1.43
N VAL A 40 -14.81 -9.14 2.65
CA VAL A 40 -15.30 -8.53 3.88
C VAL A 40 -14.19 -8.52 4.93
N LEU A 41 -14.16 -7.48 5.76
CA LEU A 41 -13.21 -7.33 6.86
C LEU A 41 -13.95 -7.44 8.19
N GLU A 42 -13.38 -8.20 9.12
CA GLU A 42 -13.91 -8.34 10.47
C GLU A 42 -12.90 -7.86 11.49
N CYS A 43 -13.39 -7.10 12.48
CA CYS A 43 -12.61 -6.74 13.65
C CYS A 43 -12.39 -7.99 14.54
N LEU A 44 -11.15 -8.23 14.95
CA LEU A 44 -10.77 -9.31 15.86
C LEU A 44 -10.58 -8.77 17.27
N GLY A 45 -11.61 -8.82 18.09
CA GLY A 45 -11.53 -8.39 19.48
C GLY A 45 -12.53 -7.30 19.86
N ASN A 46 -12.30 -6.66 21.00
CA ASN A 46 -13.21 -5.65 21.57
C ASN A 46 -12.81 -4.21 21.22
N GLU A 47 -11.60 -4.02 20.69
CA GLU A 47 -11.09 -2.71 20.29
C GLU A 47 -11.30 -2.46 18.80
N PRO A 48 -11.45 -1.21 18.37
CA PRO A 48 -11.56 -0.87 16.96
C PRO A 48 -10.35 -1.37 16.16
N THR A 49 -10.58 -1.83 14.95
CA THR A 49 -9.52 -2.19 14.00
C THR A 49 -9.19 -1.00 13.11
N HIS A 50 -7.91 -0.73 12.93
CA HIS A 50 -7.40 0.30 12.04
C HIS A 50 -6.57 -0.31 10.92
N PHE A 51 -6.89 0.06 9.70
CA PHE A 51 -6.14 -0.33 8.50
C PHE A 51 -6.19 0.78 7.45
N ILE A 52 -5.22 0.78 6.55
CA ILE A 52 -5.12 1.76 5.48
C ILE A 52 -5.37 1.05 4.16
N LEU A 53 -6.24 1.63 3.33
CA LEU A 53 -6.57 1.12 2.01
C LEU A 53 -5.97 2.03 0.93
N ILE A 54 -5.27 1.42 -0.02
CA ILE A 54 -4.70 2.09 -1.19
C ILE A 54 -5.34 1.47 -2.43
N PHE A 55 -5.96 2.31 -3.25
CA PHE A 55 -6.57 1.92 -4.51
C PHE A 55 -5.65 2.31 -5.67
N ASP A 56 -5.64 1.49 -6.71
CA ASP A 56 -4.85 1.72 -7.93
C ASP A 56 -5.54 2.67 -8.93
N ASN A 57 -6.62 3.31 -8.51
CA ASN A 57 -7.39 4.26 -9.30
C ASN A 57 -7.75 5.47 -8.43
N GLY A 58 -7.44 6.66 -8.91
CA GLY A 58 -7.75 7.92 -8.21
C GLY A 58 -9.24 8.26 -8.17
N TYR A 59 -10.09 7.55 -8.92
CA TYR A 59 -11.53 7.71 -8.89
C TYR A 59 -12.17 6.60 -8.04
N PHE A 60 -12.52 6.93 -6.81
CA PHE A 60 -13.35 6.09 -5.95
C PHE A 60 -14.79 6.61 -6.00
N SER A 61 -15.73 5.72 -6.29
CA SER A 61 -17.15 6.05 -6.32
C SER A 61 -17.95 5.01 -5.57
N GLU A 62 -18.72 5.44 -4.60
CA GLU A 62 -19.69 4.59 -3.90
C GLU A 62 -20.70 3.98 -4.88
N PHE A 63 -21.17 4.76 -5.86
CA PHE A 63 -22.08 4.27 -6.89
C PHE A 63 -21.45 3.25 -7.85
N GLY A 64 -20.11 3.23 -7.93
CA GLY A 64 -19.37 2.25 -8.72
C GLY A 64 -18.92 1.04 -7.92
N THR A 65 -19.13 1.03 -6.60
CA THR A 65 -18.74 -0.07 -5.72
C THR A 65 -19.85 -1.12 -5.71
N PHE A 66 -19.53 -2.35 -6.13
CA PHE A 66 -20.48 -3.43 -6.12
C PHE A 66 -20.72 -3.96 -4.70
N SER A 67 -21.95 -3.89 -4.22
CA SER A 67 -22.38 -4.44 -2.93
C SER A 67 -23.32 -5.62 -3.15
N ILE A 68 -22.96 -6.78 -2.58
CA ILE A 68 -23.80 -7.98 -2.63
C ILE A 68 -25.10 -7.76 -1.86
N THR A 69 -25.07 -7.04 -0.75
CA THR A 69 -26.26 -6.71 0.04
C THR A 69 -27.24 -5.85 -0.77
N ASP A 70 -26.72 -4.84 -1.44
CA ASP A 70 -27.51 -3.96 -2.31
C ASP A 70 -28.12 -4.75 -3.47
N TRP A 71 -27.33 -5.58 -4.14
CA TRP A 71 -27.80 -6.42 -5.23
C TRP A 71 -28.93 -7.35 -4.82
N ILE A 72 -28.76 -8.11 -3.73
CA ILE A 72 -29.80 -9.03 -3.23
C ILE A 72 -31.03 -8.25 -2.79
N GLY A 73 -30.84 -7.11 -2.10
CA GLY A 73 -31.95 -6.28 -1.61
C GLY A 73 -32.84 -5.70 -2.72
N HIS A 74 -32.30 -5.48 -3.91
CA HIS A 74 -33.00 -4.87 -5.04
C HIS A 74 -33.33 -5.85 -6.17
N ALA A 75 -32.77 -7.06 -6.17
CA ALA A 75 -33.09 -8.06 -7.17
C ALA A 75 -34.57 -8.55 -7.02
N PRO A 76 -35.29 -8.84 -8.12
CA PRO A 76 -36.60 -9.45 -8.03
C PRO A 76 -36.57 -10.78 -7.29
N LYS A 77 -37.41 -10.93 -6.26
CA LYS A 77 -37.44 -12.14 -5.41
C LYS A 77 -37.64 -13.42 -6.20
N SER A 78 -38.46 -13.37 -7.28
CA SER A 78 -38.67 -14.49 -8.19
C SER A 78 -37.40 -14.97 -8.89
N LEU A 79 -36.49 -14.04 -9.24
CA LEU A 79 -35.17 -14.39 -9.80
C LEU A 79 -34.26 -15.02 -8.75
N LEU A 80 -34.23 -14.45 -7.55
CA LEU A 80 -33.46 -15.01 -6.45
C LEU A 80 -33.95 -16.41 -6.04
N ALA A 81 -35.27 -16.57 -5.93
CA ALA A 81 -35.91 -17.85 -5.65
C ALA A 81 -35.51 -18.93 -6.67
N LYS A 82 -35.58 -18.56 -7.96
CA LYS A 82 -35.18 -19.45 -9.06
C LYS A 82 -33.67 -19.77 -9.02
N ASN A 83 -32.82 -18.76 -8.76
CA ASN A 83 -31.38 -18.92 -8.74
C ASN A 83 -30.92 -19.84 -7.62
N PHE A 84 -31.52 -19.70 -6.43
CA PHE A 84 -31.11 -20.44 -5.23
C PHE A 84 -31.96 -21.70 -4.96
N GLY A 85 -33.01 -21.93 -5.71
CA GLY A 85 -33.96 -23.06 -5.48
C GLY A 85 -34.73 -22.91 -4.16
N LEU A 86 -35.01 -21.69 -3.72
CA LEU A 86 -35.70 -21.36 -2.49
C LEU A 86 -37.05 -20.67 -2.73
N PRO A 87 -37.98 -20.67 -1.77
CA PRO A 87 -39.23 -19.89 -1.92
C PRO A 87 -38.93 -18.38 -1.90
N GLU A 88 -39.74 -17.57 -2.57
CA GLU A 88 -39.58 -16.11 -2.60
C GLU A 88 -39.56 -15.47 -1.20
N SER A 89 -40.30 -16.05 -0.26
CA SER A 89 -40.33 -15.60 1.14
C SER A 89 -38.97 -15.70 1.86
N ALA A 90 -38.03 -16.54 1.37
CA ALA A 90 -36.69 -16.61 1.93
C ALA A 90 -35.91 -15.30 1.75
N PHE A 91 -36.35 -14.45 0.84
CA PHE A 91 -35.72 -13.15 0.54
C PHE A 91 -36.49 -11.97 1.15
N ASP A 92 -37.40 -12.23 2.08
CA ASP A 92 -38.08 -11.18 2.83
C ASP A 92 -37.14 -10.56 3.87
N GLY A 93 -37.24 -9.24 4.04
CA GLY A 93 -36.46 -8.53 5.05
C GLY A 93 -34.98 -8.27 4.74
N PHE A 94 -34.51 -8.59 3.53
CA PHE A 94 -33.18 -8.14 3.12
C PHE A 94 -33.09 -6.61 3.13
N PRO A 95 -31.95 -6.05 3.60
CA PRO A 95 -31.74 -4.61 3.64
C PRO A 95 -31.95 -3.99 2.25
N LYS A 96 -32.64 -2.85 2.20
CA LYS A 96 -32.81 -2.05 0.98
C LYS A 96 -31.78 -0.93 0.87
N GLN A 97 -30.92 -0.80 1.88
CA GLN A 97 -29.83 0.17 1.91
C GLN A 97 -28.51 -0.59 1.93
N GLU A 98 -27.51 0.00 1.34
CA GLU A 98 -26.17 -0.53 1.39
C GLU A 98 -25.67 -0.61 2.84
N VAL A 99 -25.05 -1.74 3.19
CA VAL A 99 -24.52 -2.00 4.52
C VAL A 99 -22.99 -2.05 4.44
N TYR A 100 -22.37 -0.94 4.78
CA TYR A 100 -20.90 -0.88 4.85
C TYR A 100 -20.37 -1.47 6.17
N PHE A 101 -21.01 -1.13 7.29
CA PHE A 101 -20.64 -1.57 8.62
C PHE A 101 -21.82 -2.27 9.29
N ALA A 102 -21.63 -3.51 9.67
CA ALA A 102 -22.60 -4.28 10.42
C ALA A 102 -22.04 -4.65 11.80
N ARG A 103 -22.89 -4.60 12.83
CA ARG A 103 -22.56 -5.18 14.12
C ARG A 103 -22.76 -6.68 14.06
N GLY A 104 -21.73 -7.43 14.44
CA GLY A 104 -21.75 -8.89 14.53
C GLY A 104 -21.21 -9.39 15.87
N ALA A 105 -21.22 -10.71 16.04
CA ALA A 105 -20.48 -11.33 17.13
C ALA A 105 -18.98 -11.22 16.86
N ILE A 106 -18.18 -11.15 17.93
CA ILE A 106 -16.71 -11.20 17.79
C ILE A 106 -16.35 -12.56 17.19
N PRO A 107 -15.58 -12.61 16.10
CA PRO A 107 -15.16 -13.85 15.50
C PRO A 107 -14.32 -14.70 16.47
N PRO A 108 -14.38 -16.04 16.37
CA PRO A 108 -13.51 -16.90 17.18
C PRO A 108 -12.04 -16.61 16.89
N GLU A 109 -11.18 -16.76 17.89
CA GLU A 109 -9.74 -16.49 17.76
C GLU A 109 -9.08 -17.35 16.65
N GLN A 110 -9.50 -18.60 16.52
CA GLN A 110 -9.04 -19.47 15.45
C GLN A 110 -10.04 -19.45 14.29
N ILE A 111 -9.50 -19.41 13.06
CA ILE A 111 -10.32 -19.53 11.86
C ILE A 111 -11.00 -20.89 11.84
N PRO A 112 -12.35 -20.95 11.85
CA PRO A 112 -13.08 -22.21 11.79
C PRO A 112 -12.73 -23.02 10.53
N GLU A 113 -12.64 -24.34 10.65
CA GLU A 113 -12.28 -25.23 9.52
C GLU A 113 -13.23 -25.09 8.32
N ASN A 114 -14.51 -24.86 8.58
CA ASN A 114 -15.52 -24.68 7.54
C ASN A 114 -15.36 -23.37 6.73
N LEU A 115 -14.57 -22.42 7.23
CA LEU A 115 -14.19 -21.19 6.52
C LEU A 115 -12.87 -21.33 5.76
N GLN A 116 -12.19 -22.46 5.95
CA GLN A 116 -11.01 -22.81 5.18
C GLN A 116 -11.48 -23.48 3.87
N GLY A 117 -11.83 -22.65 2.89
CA GLY A 117 -12.22 -23.15 1.56
C GLY A 117 -11.10 -23.91 0.83
N PRO A 118 -11.28 -24.34 -0.43
CA PRO A 118 -10.23 -24.98 -1.21
C PRO A 118 -8.97 -24.13 -1.15
N ARG A 119 -7.85 -24.73 -0.74
CA ARG A 119 -6.59 -23.99 -0.54
C ARG A 119 -6.18 -23.28 -1.81
N ILE A 120 -6.01 -21.99 -1.70
CA ILE A 120 -5.40 -21.16 -2.74
C ILE A 120 -3.90 -21.49 -2.79
N ALA A 121 -3.34 -21.57 -4.00
CA ALA A 121 -1.90 -21.76 -4.15
C ALA A 121 -1.13 -20.62 -3.45
N PRO A 122 0.01 -20.87 -2.80
CA PRO A 122 0.78 -19.84 -2.11
C PRO A 122 1.09 -18.62 -2.98
N SER A 123 1.28 -18.80 -4.29
CA SER A 123 1.48 -17.70 -5.25
C SER A 123 0.23 -16.88 -5.55
N GLN A 124 -0.93 -17.32 -5.09
CA GLN A 124 -2.22 -16.65 -5.29
C GLN A 124 -2.85 -16.20 -3.97
N THR A 125 -2.15 -16.38 -2.84
CA THR A 125 -2.64 -15.88 -1.54
C THR A 125 -2.81 -14.37 -1.58
N HIS A 126 -3.83 -13.87 -0.86
CA HIS A 126 -4.12 -12.44 -0.75
C HIS A 126 -3.37 -11.79 0.42
N LYS A 127 -2.57 -12.55 1.16
CA LYS A 127 -1.82 -12.09 2.33
C LYS A 127 -0.32 -12.10 2.08
N PHE A 128 0.35 -11.02 2.50
CA PHE A 128 1.81 -10.93 2.56
C PHE A 128 2.26 -10.38 3.92
N ARG A 129 3.14 -11.12 4.61
CA ARG A 129 3.62 -10.78 5.96
C ARG A 129 4.85 -9.88 5.90
N MET A 130 4.65 -8.61 5.54
CA MET A 130 5.73 -7.70 5.17
C MET A 130 6.77 -7.49 6.27
N LEU A 131 6.35 -7.13 7.48
CA LEU A 131 7.28 -6.88 8.59
C LEU A 131 7.83 -8.17 9.24
N SER A 132 7.29 -9.35 8.91
CA SER A 132 7.86 -10.63 9.34
C SER A 132 9.05 -11.06 8.49
N GLU A 133 9.25 -10.41 7.35
CA GLU A 133 10.40 -10.67 6.47
C GLU A 133 11.56 -9.74 6.80
N ALA A 134 12.78 -10.13 6.38
CA ALA A 134 13.92 -9.25 6.46
C ALA A 134 13.68 -7.99 5.60
N PRO A 135 14.14 -6.81 6.05
CA PRO A 135 14.09 -5.60 5.24
C PRO A 135 14.72 -5.82 3.86
N HIS A 136 14.16 -5.21 2.84
CA HIS A 136 14.72 -5.20 1.49
C HIS A 136 16.07 -4.48 1.46
N GLY A 137 16.20 -3.40 2.23
CA GLY A 137 17.43 -2.64 2.42
C GLY A 137 17.61 -2.21 3.86
N VAL A 138 18.87 -2.27 4.34
CA VAL A 138 19.28 -1.76 5.65
C VAL A 138 20.42 -0.76 5.44
N PHE A 139 20.21 0.46 5.90
CA PHE A 139 21.11 1.60 5.74
C PHE A 139 21.45 2.21 7.09
N LYS A 140 22.49 3.05 7.16
CA LYS A 140 22.81 3.75 8.41
C LYS A 140 21.71 4.68 8.90
N GLY A 141 20.90 5.23 7.97
CA GLY A 141 19.81 6.15 8.27
C GLY A 141 18.43 5.50 8.38
N GLY A 142 18.30 4.18 8.21
CA GLY A 142 16.99 3.55 8.27
C GLY A 142 16.89 2.23 7.55
N ARG A 143 15.66 1.77 7.31
CA ARG A 143 15.35 0.47 6.68
C ARG A 143 14.16 0.58 5.75
N GLU A 144 14.15 -0.26 4.74
CA GLU A 144 13.02 -0.38 3.81
C GLU A 144 12.54 -1.82 3.72
N TRP A 145 11.25 -2.01 3.81
CA TRP A 145 10.55 -3.22 3.37
C TRP A 145 9.76 -2.87 2.13
N ARG A 146 9.84 -3.72 1.12
CA ARG A 146 9.18 -3.51 -0.16
C ARG A 146 8.59 -4.80 -0.68
N VAL A 147 7.37 -4.70 -1.20
CA VAL A 147 6.68 -5.80 -1.85
C VAL A 147 6.02 -5.32 -3.14
N ASP A 148 6.38 -5.94 -4.23
CA ASP A 148 5.79 -5.78 -5.55
C ASP A 148 5.36 -7.15 -6.11
N SER A 149 4.90 -7.21 -7.37
CA SER A 149 4.43 -8.44 -7.99
C SER A 149 5.50 -9.53 -8.15
N THR A 150 6.78 -9.22 -8.01
CA THR A 150 7.86 -10.23 -8.03
C THR A 150 7.89 -11.07 -6.76
N ARG A 151 7.47 -10.52 -5.63
CA ARG A 151 7.41 -11.17 -4.32
C ARG A 151 5.98 -11.51 -3.89
N PHE A 152 5.01 -10.75 -4.37
CA PHE A 152 3.58 -10.92 -4.11
C PHE A 152 2.83 -10.95 -5.45
N PRO A 153 2.86 -12.07 -6.17
CA PRO A 153 2.45 -12.15 -7.58
C PRO A 153 1.03 -11.70 -7.88
N ILE A 154 0.12 -11.79 -6.92
CA ILE A 154 -1.26 -11.34 -7.10
C ILE A 154 -1.38 -9.82 -7.16
N SER A 155 -0.44 -9.08 -6.56
CA SER A 155 -0.44 -7.61 -6.51
C SER A 155 0.11 -7.00 -7.81
N THR A 156 -0.65 -7.12 -8.88
CA THR A 156 -0.22 -6.73 -10.23
C THR A 156 -0.32 -5.23 -10.51
N THR A 157 -1.02 -4.47 -9.67
CA THR A 157 -1.28 -3.03 -9.91
C THR A 157 -0.86 -2.13 -8.76
N VAL A 158 -0.41 -2.69 -7.64
CA VAL A 158 0.03 -1.89 -6.47
C VAL A 158 1.31 -2.46 -5.89
N THR A 159 2.27 -1.60 -5.61
CA THR A 159 3.46 -1.90 -4.80
C THR A 159 3.30 -1.25 -3.43
N GLY A 160 3.69 -1.96 -2.37
CA GLY A 160 3.72 -1.44 -1.01
C GLY A 160 5.16 -1.32 -0.48
N VAL A 161 5.43 -0.25 0.26
CA VAL A 161 6.71 -0.01 0.95
C VAL A 161 6.42 0.43 2.39
N ILE A 162 7.20 -0.08 3.35
CA ILE A 162 7.33 0.50 4.68
C ILE A 162 8.76 1.02 4.78
N LEU A 163 8.87 2.30 5.11
CA LEU A 163 10.13 3.02 5.25
C LEU A 163 10.28 3.48 6.71
N ASP A 164 11.33 3.01 7.37
CA ASP A 164 11.76 3.54 8.67
C ASP A 164 12.94 4.48 8.47
N LEU A 165 12.86 5.69 9.01
CA LEU A 165 13.94 6.67 9.01
C LEU A 165 14.34 7.03 10.43
N GLU A 166 15.64 6.93 10.74
CA GLU A 166 16.21 7.42 11.98
C GLU A 166 16.15 8.97 12.05
N PRO A 167 16.21 9.59 13.25
CA PRO A 167 16.18 11.04 13.36
C PRO A 167 17.24 11.73 12.48
N GLY A 168 16.78 12.70 11.67
CA GLY A 168 17.63 13.44 10.73
C GLY A 168 18.07 12.65 9.50
N ALA A 169 17.60 11.44 9.31
CA ALA A 169 17.87 10.64 8.10
C ALA A 169 17.00 11.08 6.94
N LEU A 170 17.51 10.92 5.73
CA LEU A 170 16.90 11.33 4.48
C LEU A 170 16.79 10.14 3.52
N ARG A 171 15.57 9.80 3.09
CA ARG A 171 15.38 9.08 1.82
C ARG A 171 15.79 10.05 0.72
N GLU A 172 16.87 9.72 0.03
CA GLU A 172 17.51 10.66 -0.90
C GLU A 172 16.56 11.17 -1.98
N LEU A 173 16.97 12.24 -2.67
CA LEU A 173 16.27 12.78 -3.82
C LEU A 173 16.15 11.70 -4.90
N HIS A 174 14.92 11.43 -5.35
CA HIS A 174 14.63 10.40 -6.33
C HIS A 174 13.30 10.68 -7.03
N TRP A 175 12.97 9.87 -8.03
CA TRP A 175 11.65 9.90 -8.68
C TRP A 175 11.25 8.50 -9.14
N HIS A 176 9.96 8.30 -9.31
CA HIS A 176 9.39 7.06 -9.83
C HIS A 176 8.93 7.27 -11.27
N PRO A 177 9.55 6.59 -12.27
CA PRO A 177 9.24 6.81 -13.68
C PRO A 177 7.93 6.14 -14.12
N ASN A 178 7.39 5.20 -13.36
CA ASN A 178 6.28 4.34 -13.76
C ASN A 178 5.06 4.38 -12.83
N ALA A 179 5.07 5.21 -11.79
CA ALA A 179 3.97 5.24 -10.83
C ALA A 179 3.84 6.59 -10.11
N ASP A 180 2.63 6.89 -9.68
CA ASP A 180 2.38 7.84 -8.61
C ASP A 180 2.71 7.20 -7.25
N GLU A 181 3.05 8.03 -6.27
CA GLU A 181 3.35 7.62 -4.91
C GLU A 181 2.35 8.22 -3.92
N TRP A 182 1.73 7.38 -3.10
CA TRP A 182 0.97 7.77 -1.91
C TRP A 182 1.79 7.49 -0.66
N GLN A 183 1.83 8.46 0.24
CA GLN A 183 2.51 8.39 1.53
C GLN A 183 1.49 8.48 2.65
N TYR A 184 1.72 7.73 3.73
CA TYR A 184 0.97 7.86 4.98
C TYR A 184 1.93 7.72 6.16
N VAL A 185 1.97 8.73 7.02
CA VAL A 185 2.85 8.71 8.20
C VAL A 185 2.18 7.89 9.30
N ILE A 186 2.70 6.67 9.54
CA ILE A 186 2.22 5.81 10.62
C ILE A 186 2.71 6.34 11.97
N GLU A 187 3.96 6.79 12.02
CA GLU A 187 4.59 7.28 13.25
C GLU A 187 5.67 8.32 12.93
N GLY A 188 5.75 9.37 13.76
CA GLY A 188 6.78 10.40 13.68
C GLY A 188 6.40 11.60 12.83
N ASP A 189 7.42 12.39 12.50
CA ASP A 189 7.29 13.65 11.75
C ASP A 189 8.28 13.64 10.60
N VAL A 190 7.81 13.90 9.39
CA VAL A 190 8.66 13.94 8.21
C VAL A 190 8.44 15.22 7.40
N SER A 191 9.51 15.68 6.77
CA SER A 191 9.49 16.75 5.78
C SER A 191 9.58 16.13 4.39
N VAL A 192 8.62 16.40 3.54
CA VAL A 192 8.58 15.94 2.15
C VAL A 192 8.82 17.13 1.24
N THR A 193 9.90 17.07 0.46
CA THR A 193 10.17 18.10 -0.56
C THR A 193 9.94 17.51 -1.93
N MET A 194 9.07 18.16 -2.72
CA MET A 194 8.71 17.76 -4.07
C MET A 194 9.13 18.83 -5.08
N PHE A 195 9.66 18.40 -6.22
CA PHE A 195 10.09 19.23 -7.33
C PHE A 195 9.28 18.94 -8.59
N GLY A 196 8.58 19.96 -9.08
CA GLY A 196 7.67 19.89 -10.25
C GLY A 196 8.19 20.60 -11.50
N SER A 197 9.52 20.66 -11.71
CA SER A 197 10.20 21.35 -12.82
C SER A 197 10.05 22.89 -12.83
N HIS A 198 10.85 23.59 -13.66
CA HIS A 198 10.84 25.04 -13.83
C HIS A 198 10.98 25.83 -12.52
N GLY A 199 11.84 25.34 -11.59
CA GLY A 199 12.05 25.98 -10.29
C GLY A 199 10.86 25.88 -9.33
N ARG A 200 9.82 25.13 -9.68
CA ARG A 200 8.69 24.91 -8.79
C ARG A 200 9.00 23.74 -7.85
N PHE A 201 9.04 24.03 -6.58
CA PHE A 201 9.18 23.03 -5.53
C PHE A 201 8.30 23.41 -4.35
N ARG A 202 7.98 22.43 -3.53
CA ARG A 202 7.24 22.60 -2.30
C ARG A 202 7.78 21.65 -1.25
N THR A 203 7.89 22.15 -0.03
CA THR A 203 8.23 21.36 1.15
C THR A 203 7.04 21.40 2.10
N GLU A 204 6.59 20.23 2.53
CA GLU A 204 5.50 20.06 3.49
C GLU A 204 5.99 19.26 4.68
N LEU A 205 5.49 19.61 5.86
CA LEU A 205 5.66 18.86 7.08
C LEU A 205 4.46 17.93 7.23
N LEU A 206 4.71 16.63 7.36
CA LEU A 206 3.69 15.63 7.61
C LEU A 206 3.90 15.00 8.98
N HIS A 207 2.83 14.93 9.75
CA HIS A 207 2.75 14.32 11.07
C HIS A 207 2.08 12.95 11.02
N THR A 208 2.15 12.20 12.11
CA THR A 208 1.39 10.94 12.25
C THR A 208 -0.07 11.14 11.87
N GLY A 209 -0.57 10.34 10.93
CA GLY A 209 -1.92 10.40 10.38
C GLY A 209 -2.07 11.23 9.11
N ASP A 210 -1.04 12.01 8.73
CA ASP A 210 -1.07 12.78 7.49
C ASP A 210 -0.76 11.92 6.27
N ALA A 211 -1.29 12.34 5.11
CA ALA A 211 -1.05 11.69 3.83
C ALA A 211 -0.42 12.67 2.83
N GLY A 212 0.51 12.17 2.04
CA GLY A 212 1.15 12.86 0.93
C GLY A 212 0.87 12.18 -0.42
N TYR A 213 0.99 12.93 -1.50
CA TYR A 213 0.86 12.43 -2.86
C TYR A 213 1.91 13.04 -3.77
N ILE A 214 2.66 12.20 -4.47
CA ILE A 214 3.69 12.59 -5.43
C ILE A 214 3.29 12.04 -6.81
N PRO A 215 3.02 12.91 -7.78
CA PRO A 215 2.74 12.46 -9.14
C PRO A 215 3.93 11.75 -9.78
N GLN A 216 3.66 10.81 -10.67
CA GLN A 216 4.66 10.10 -11.48
C GLN A 216 5.68 11.08 -12.10
N GLY A 217 6.97 10.76 -11.95
CA GLY A 217 8.08 11.51 -12.51
C GLY A 217 8.47 12.79 -11.75
N TYR A 218 7.78 13.12 -10.65
CA TYR A 218 8.18 14.25 -9.81
C TYR A 218 9.32 13.86 -8.88
N GLY A 219 10.41 14.64 -8.92
CA GLY A 219 11.53 14.48 -7.99
C GLY A 219 11.12 14.81 -6.57
N HIS A 220 11.52 14.00 -5.60
CA HIS A 220 11.19 14.24 -4.20
C HIS A 220 12.18 13.61 -3.23
N SER A 221 12.03 13.97 -1.96
CA SER A 221 12.79 13.41 -0.84
C SER A 221 11.92 13.39 0.41
N ILE A 222 12.23 12.49 1.34
CA ILE A 222 11.56 12.37 2.64
C ILE A 222 12.64 12.43 3.72
N GLU A 223 12.54 13.40 4.63
CA GLU A 223 13.47 13.59 5.73
C GLU A 223 12.74 13.41 7.07
N ASN A 224 13.30 12.63 7.97
CA ASN A 224 12.80 12.57 9.33
C ASN A 224 13.27 13.82 10.09
N VAL A 225 12.33 14.71 10.44
CA VAL A 225 12.61 15.95 11.19
C VAL A 225 12.26 15.85 12.67
N GLY A 226 11.73 14.70 13.09
CA GLY A 226 11.43 14.39 14.48
C GLY A 226 12.65 13.96 15.28
N SER A 227 12.44 13.83 16.59
CA SER A 227 13.47 13.35 17.54
C SER A 227 13.49 11.83 17.74
N LYS A 228 12.55 11.12 17.12
CA LYS A 228 12.42 9.66 17.15
C LYS A 228 12.40 9.14 15.71
N SER A 229 12.58 7.83 15.55
CA SER A 229 12.41 7.19 14.24
C SER A 229 10.99 7.43 13.70
N SER A 230 10.89 7.67 12.41
CA SER A 230 9.60 7.79 11.71
C SER A 230 9.33 6.53 10.91
N ARG A 231 8.06 6.15 10.81
CA ARG A 231 7.58 5.05 9.95
C ARG A 231 6.55 5.56 8.96
N ILE A 232 6.80 5.34 7.70
CA ILE A 232 5.97 5.77 6.59
C ILE A 232 5.53 4.55 5.80
N LEU A 233 4.22 4.44 5.54
CA LEU A 233 3.67 3.56 4.53
C LEU A 233 3.66 4.30 3.20
N ILE A 234 4.16 3.63 2.16
CA ILE A 234 4.18 4.16 0.80
C ILE A 234 3.50 3.16 -0.13
N GLY A 235 2.62 3.65 -0.97
CA GLY A 235 1.92 2.87 -1.99
C GLY A 235 2.10 3.46 -3.37
N PHE A 236 2.31 2.58 -4.35
CA PHE A 236 2.46 2.94 -5.76
C PHE A 236 1.36 2.29 -6.60
N ASN A 237 0.80 3.02 -7.56
CA ASN A 237 -0.20 2.49 -8.50
C ASN A 237 0.44 1.68 -9.65
N SER A 238 1.45 0.89 -9.32
CA SER A 238 2.13 -0.05 -10.21
C SER A 238 2.49 -1.32 -9.45
N GLY A 239 2.30 -2.49 -10.07
CA GLY A 239 2.74 -3.77 -9.52
C GLY A 239 4.25 -4.00 -9.63
N ILE A 240 5.00 -3.09 -10.23
CA ILE A 240 6.46 -3.14 -10.38
C ILE A 240 7.07 -1.89 -9.79
N TYR A 241 7.95 -2.06 -8.82
CA TYR A 241 8.70 -0.95 -8.24
C TYR A 241 9.81 -0.48 -9.18
N GLN A 242 9.83 0.82 -9.44
CA GLN A 242 10.95 1.49 -10.11
C GLN A 242 11.27 2.80 -9.40
N SER A 243 12.56 3.04 -9.16
CA SER A 243 13.09 4.28 -8.59
C SER A 243 14.34 4.67 -9.36
N ILE A 244 14.51 5.96 -9.60
CA ILE A 244 15.76 6.54 -10.09
C ILE A 244 16.27 7.48 -9.02
N ASP A 245 17.30 7.03 -8.31
CA ASP A 245 17.92 7.77 -7.22
C ASP A 245 18.96 8.74 -7.76
N LEU A 246 19.01 9.97 -7.24
CA LEU A 246 19.86 11.02 -7.77
C LEU A 246 21.35 10.65 -7.68
N SER A 247 21.78 10.00 -6.61
CA SER A 247 23.17 9.56 -6.46
C SER A 247 23.56 8.53 -7.52
N SER A 248 22.67 7.57 -7.81
CA SER A 248 22.87 6.57 -8.87
C SER A 248 22.86 7.20 -10.25
N TRP A 249 21.96 8.15 -10.50
CA TRP A 249 21.91 8.88 -11.76
C TRP A 249 23.20 9.68 -12.01
N VAL A 250 23.68 10.41 -10.98
CA VAL A 250 24.95 11.16 -11.04
C VAL A 250 26.14 10.21 -11.24
N ALA A 251 26.17 9.08 -10.52
CA ALA A 251 27.23 8.10 -10.65
C ALA A 251 27.34 7.46 -12.03
N GLY A 252 26.21 7.27 -12.70
CA GLY A 252 26.10 6.65 -14.02
C GLY A 252 26.45 7.58 -15.19
N ASN A 253 26.57 8.89 -14.97
CA ASN A 253 26.85 9.87 -16.03
C ASN A 253 28.35 10.22 -16.13
N PRO A 254 28.85 10.54 -17.34
CA PRO A 254 30.22 11.01 -17.54
C PRO A 254 30.51 12.32 -16.78
N VAL A 255 31.69 12.39 -16.17
CA VAL A 255 32.08 13.51 -15.30
C VAL A 255 32.09 14.84 -16.05
N ASP A 256 32.62 14.86 -17.29
CA ASP A 256 32.70 16.03 -18.13
C ASP A 256 31.30 16.53 -18.57
N VAL A 257 30.38 15.62 -18.87
CA VAL A 257 28.99 15.96 -19.18
C VAL A 257 28.31 16.63 -18.00
N LEU A 258 28.44 16.06 -16.78
CA LEU A 258 27.88 16.64 -15.56
C LEU A 258 28.53 17.98 -15.20
N ALA A 259 29.85 18.09 -15.35
CA ALA A 259 30.60 19.32 -15.12
C ALA A 259 30.09 20.45 -16.04
N THR A 260 29.89 20.14 -17.31
CA THR A 260 29.34 21.06 -18.30
C THR A 260 27.90 21.45 -17.95
N ASN A 261 27.04 20.46 -17.70
CA ASN A 261 25.62 20.68 -17.40
C ASN A 261 25.40 21.52 -16.12
N PHE A 262 26.19 21.27 -15.09
CA PHE A 262 26.10 21.98 -13.81
C PHE A 262 26.91 23.28 -13.77
N ASN A 263 27.69 23.58 -14.80
CA ASN A 263 28.64 24.69 -14.83
C ASN A 263 29.55 24.65 -13.59
N LYS A 264 30.15 23.48 -13.34
CA LYS A 264 31.04 23.22 -12.20
C LYS A 264 32.31 22.51 -12.64
N PRO A 265 33.43 22.66 -11.93
CA PRO A 265 34.65 21.95 -12.25
C PRO A 265 34.48 20.43 -12.07
N GLU A 266 35.12 19.62 -12.88
CA GLU A 266 35.12 18.17 -12.78
C GLU A 266 35.55 17.68 -11.39
N SER A 267 36.46 18.42 -10.72
CA SER A 267 36.91 18.08 -9.37
C SER A 267 35.76 18.02 -8.36
N LEU A 268 34.74 18.88 -8.51
CA LEU A 268 33.54 18.80 -7.67
C LEU A 268 32.68 17.57 -8.05
N ILE A 269 32.54 17.28 -9.34
CA ILE A 269 31.73 16.12 -9.77
C ILE A 269 32.37 14.80 -9.31
N ARG A 270 33.69 14.72 -9.26
CA ARG A 270 34.41 13.53 -8.84
C ARG A 270 34.26 13.20 -7.33
N VAL A 271 33.82 14.15 -6.50
CA VAL A 271 33.57 13.89 -5.06
C VAL A 271 32.15 13.44 -4.75
N PHE A 272 31.23 13.46 -5.73
CA PHE A 272 29.92 12.89 -5.53
C PHE A 272 29.97 11.37 -5.29
N PRO A 273 29.03 10.81 -4.50
CA PRO A 273 28.97 9.38 -4.28
C PRO A 273 28.94 8.62 -5.62
N ARG A 274 29.70 7.52 -5.70
CA ARG A 274 29.71 6.60 -6.84
C ARG A 274 28.96 5.32 -6.56
N LYS A 275 28.16 5.31 -5.48
CA LYS A 275 27.30 4.24 -5.04
C LYS A 275 25.95 4.85 -4.71
N ASP A 276 24.94 4.03 -4.80
CA ASP A 276 23.61 4.34 -4.33
C ASP A 276 23.63 4.73 -2.85
N VAL A 277 23.07 5.87 -2.52
CA VAL A 277 22.94 6.36 -1.14
C VAL A 277 21.67 5.82 -0.52
N PHE A 278 20.56 5.85 -1.25
CA PHE A 278 19.20 5.44 -0.92
C PHE A 278 18.67 6.09 0.38
N ILE A 279 19.25 5.80 1.55
CA ILE A 279 18.94 6.48 2.81
C ILE A 279 20.24 7.05 3.39
N ALA A 280 20.35 8.38 3.37
CA ALA A 280 21.44 9.10 4.01
C ALA A 280 21.19 9.22 5.53
N PRO A 281 22.20 8.93 6.38
CA PRO A 281 22.06 9.18 7.82
C PRO A 281 22.13 10.68 8.13
N SER A 282 21.69 11.06 9.32
CA SER A 282 21.99 12.40 9.86
C SER A 282 23.52 12.64 9.89
N LYS A 283 23.92 13.87 9.73
CA LYS A 283 25.33 14.30 9.80
C LYS A 283 25.84 14.32 11.23
#